data_ba9ac2479d48aa086a5b72512ba1865f
#
_entry.id   ba9ac2479d48aa086a5b72512ba1865f
#
_cell.length_a   1.000
_cell.length_b   1.000
_cell.length_c   1.000
_cell.angle_alpha   90.00
_cell.angle_beta   90.00
_cell.angle_gamma   90.00
#
_symmetry.space_group_name_H-M   'P 1'
#
loop_
_entity.id
_entity.type
_entity.pdbx_description
1 polymer ?
#
loop_
_entity_poly.entity_id
_entity_poly.type
_entity_poly.pdbx_seq_one_letter_code
_entity_poly.pdbx_strand_id
1 'polypeptide(L)'
;SHAAVVARGMGTCCVSGCGNDNTVAIDYDAKVITINGHTFHEGDWMSIDGSTGNVYEGQIATVASTENANFKRFMGWADANRQMKVMTNADNPRDAQNAVDMGAEGIGLCRTEHMFFAEDRIKAVREMICARTVEERKAALAKVEPFQEADFTAMYRIMGERPMTIRYLDPPLHEFLPTKAEDIEALAKDMGMTTEELNNVVVSLHEFNPMMGHRGCRLAVT
;
A
#
# COMPACT_ATOMS: atom_id res chain seq x y z
N SER A 1 -1.68 1.86 15.71
CA SER A 1 -2.41 2.57 14.66
C SER A 1 -2.01 2.06 13.30
N HIS A 2 -2.84 2.29 12.28
CA HIS A 2 -2.52 1.88 10.90
C HIS A 2 -1.24 2.58 10.39
N ALA A 3 -1.03 3.84 10.77
CA ALA A 3 0.18 4.59 10.45
C ALA A 3 1.48 3.88 10.90
N ALA A 4 1.48 3.26 12.08
CA ALA A 4 2.64 2.51 12.57
C ALA A 4 2.90 1.24 11.75
N VAL A 5 1.85 0.57 11.26
CA VAL A 5 1.98 -0.61 10.38
C VAL A 5 2.57 -0.21 9.03
N VAL A 6 2.07 0.89 8.45
CA VAL A 6 2.58 1.42 7.16
C VAL A 6 4.04 1.87 7.29
N ALA A 7 4.37 2.65 8.32
CA ALA A 7 5.74 3.10 8.57
C ALA A 7 6.71 1.93 8.73
N ARG A 8 6.29 0.87 9.44
CA ARG A 8 7.08 -0.36 9.59
C ARG A 8 7.32 -1.05 8.24
N GLY A 9 6.28 -1.14 7.39
CA GLY A 9 6.41 -1.68 6.03
C GLY A 9 7.36 -0.86 5.17
N MET A 10 7.44 0.44 5.38
CA MET A 10 8.38 1.36 4.72
C MET A 10 9.80 1.33 5.31
N GLY A 11 10.04 0.56 6.37
CA GLY A 11 11.32 0.56 7.10
C GLY A 11 11.59 1.87 7.86
N THR A 12 10.55 2.67 8.13
CA THR A 12 10.64 3.97 8.79
C THR A 12 10.26 3.84 10.25
N CYS A 13 11.09 4.41 11.14
CA CYS A 13 10.77 4.49 12.56
C CYS A 13 9.49 5.31 12.78
N CYS A 14 8.64 4.88 13.69
CA CYS A 14 7.37 5.56 13.98
C CYS A 14 7.07 5.53 15.48
N VAL A 15 6.74 6.69 16.01
CA VAL A 15 6.10 6.85 17.33
C VAL A 15 4.70 7.40 17.09
N SER A 16 3.68 6.68 17.51
CA SER A 16 2.28 7.03 17.27
C SER A 16 1.51 7.16 18.59
N GLY A 17 0.39 7.90 18.57
CA GLY A 17 -0.45 8.14 19.74
C GLY A 17 0.01 9.29 20.63
N CYS A 18 0.96 10.11 20.19
CA CYS A 18 1.54 11.21 20.95
C CYS A 18 0.58 12.36 21.28
N GLY A 19 -0.57 12.45 20.60
CA GLY A 19 -1.52 13.56 20.78
C GLY A 19 -2.55 13.36 21.88
N ASN A 20 -2.57 12.21 22.55
CA ASN A 20 -3.65 11.89 23.49
C ASN A 20 -3.53 12.58 24.86
N ASP A 21 -2.31 13.02 25.24
CA ASP A 21 -2.03 13.50 26.61
C ASP A 21 -1.66 15.00 26.65
N ASN A 22 -1.95 15.77 25.61
CA ASN A 22 -1.54 17.17 25.46
C ASN A 22 -0.02 17.40 25.61
N THR A 23 0.78 16.36 25.50
CA THR A 23 2.24 16.44 25.61
C THR A 23 2.90 16.89 24.31
N VAL A 24 2.14 16.83 23.19
CA VAL A 24 2.57 17.25 21.85
C VAL A 24 1.58 18.29 21.32
N ALA A 25 2.07 19.48 21.03
CA ALA A 25 1.33 20.54 20.36
C ALA A 25 2.01 20.90 19.04
N ILE A 26 1.22 21.01 17.97
CA ILE A 26 1.72 21.34 16.63
C ILE A 26 1.05 22.64 16.19
N ASP A 27 1.86 23.65 15.85
CA ASP A 27 1.43 24.86 15.18
C ASP A 27 1.88 24.79 13.72
N TYR A 28 0.93 24.54 12.84
CA TYR A 28 1.19 24.38 11.40
C TYR A 28 1.53 25.70 10.71
N ASP A 29 1.01 26.83 11.21
CA ASP A 29 1.23 28.15 10.64
C ASP A 29 2.63 28.65 11.02
N ALA A 30 3.02 28.48 12.26
CA ALA A 30 4.35 28.80 12.75
C ALA A 30 5.40 27.73 12.43
N LYS A 31 4.97 26.54 11.93
CA LYS A 31 5.82 25.37 11.67
C LYS A 31 6.65 24.96 12.89
N VAL A 32 5.98 24.86 14.02
CA VAL A 32 6.58 24.55 15.33
C VAL A 32 5.90 23.34 15.93
N ILE A 33 6.71 22.47 16.55
CA ILE A 33 6.21 21.39 17.40
C ILE A 33 6.75 21.56 18.81
N THR A 34 5.89 21.47 19.79
CA THR A 34 6.26 21.48 21.21
C THR A 34 5.99 20.10 21.80
N ILE A 35 7.00 19.49 22.40
CA ILE A 35 6.95 18.16 23.03
C ILE A 35 7.41 18.29 24.46
N ASN A 36 6.54 18.06 25.44
CA ASN A 36 6.85 18.16 26.85
C ASN A 36 7.54 19.49 27.24
N GLY A 37 7.14 20.60 26.63
CA GLY A 37 7.71 21.93 26.88
C GLY A 37 8.99 22.25 26.09
N HIS A 38 9.54 21.31 25.32
CA HIS A 38 10.64 21.55 24.38
C HIS A 38 10.08 21.93 23.02
N THR A 39 10.56 23.01 22.43
CA THR A 39 10.08 23.56 21.17
C THR A 39 11.07 23.30 20.05
N PHE A 40 10.59 22.77 18.93
CA PHE A 40 11.36 22.50 17.71
C PHE A 40 10.74 23.26 16.55
N HIS A 41 11.59 23.76 15.66
CA HIS A 41 11.19 24.50 14.47
C HIS A 41 11.43 23.63 13.21
N GLU A 42 10.86 24.06 12.10
CA GLU A 42 11.14 23.44 10.80
C GLU A 42 12.64 23.46 10.50
N GLY A 43 13.21 22.29 10.24
CA GLY A 43 14.64 22.10 9.98
C GLY A 43 15.44 21.63 11.19
N ASP A 44 14.88 21.64 12.39
CA ASP A 44 15.54 21.07 13.57
C ASP A 44 15.59 19.55 13.50
N TRP A 45 16.72 18.99 13.95
CA TRP A 45 16.87 17.54 14.02
C TRP A 45 16.26 16.96 15.29
N MET A 46 15.45 15.93 15.10
CA MET A 46 14.93 15.09 16.17
C MET A 46 15.19 13.62 15.84
N SER A 47 15.52 12.84 16.85
CA SER A 47 15.63 11.39 16.75
C SER A 47 14.48 10.73 17.52
N ILE A 48 13.90 9.68 16.97
CA ILE A 48 12.79 8.95 17.59
C ILE A 48 13.15 7.48 17.77
N ASP A 49 12.72 6.89 18.89
CA ASP A 49 12.85 5.46 19.15
C ASP A 49 11.45 4.83 19.19
N GLY A 50 11.10 4.10 18.13
CA GLY A 50 9.82 3.44 18.01
C GLY A 50 9.60 2.28 18.98
N SER A 51 10.65 1.78 19.64
CA SER A 51 10.54 0.69 20.62
C SER A 51 10.13 1.20 21.99
N THR A 52 10.68 2.34 22.41
CA THR A 52 10.42 2.96 23.71
C THR A 52 9.39 4.08 23.65
N GLY A 53 9.16 4.65 22.45
CA GLY A 53 8.33 5.83 22.25
C GLY A 53 9.03 7.15 22.62
N ASN A 54 10.33 7.11 22.85
CA ASN A 54 11.10 8.29 23.22
C ASN A 54 11.42 9.17 21.99
N VAL A 55 11.45 10.47 22.24
CA VAL A 55 11.91 11.49 21.31
C VAL A 55 13.13 12.19 21.92
N TYR A 56 14.17 12.35 21.12
CA TYR A 56 15.42 12.96 21.54
C TYR A 56 15.71 14.19 20.68
N GLU A 57 16.24 15.21 21.31
CA GLU A 57 16.74 16.39 20.60
C GLU A 57 18.03 16.06 19.84
N GLY A 58 18.11 16.54 18.60
CA GLY A 58 19.29 16.37 17.76
C GLY A 58 19.34 15.03 17.01
N GLN A 59 20.44 14.82 16.32
CA GLN A 59 20.71 13.66 15.50
C GLN A 59 21.51 12.61 16.30
N ILE A 60 20.87 11.48 16.60
CA ILE A 60 21.51 10.35 17.28
C ILE A 60 21.99 9.35 16.23
N ALA A 61 23.20 8.83 16.39
CA ALA A 61 23.73 7.78 15.53
C ALA A 61 22.88 6.50 15.65
N THR A 62 22.47 5.95 14.51
CA THR A 62 21.68 4.72 14.43
C THR A 62 22.49 3.61 13.77
N VAL A 63 22.21 2.38 14.16
CA VAL A 63 22.80 1.17 13.55
C VAL A 63 21.66 0.30 13.04
N ALA A 64 21.81 -0.23 11.82
CA ALA A 64 20.84 -1.16 11.29
C ALA A 64 20.76 -2.42 12.17
N SER A 65 19.55 -2.83 12.55
CA SER A 65 19.35 -4.02 13.41
C SER A 65 19.95 -5.28 12.79
N THR A 66 19.98 -5.38 11.46
CA THR A 66 20.59 -6.47 10.69
C THR A 66 22.11 -6.55 10.82
N GLU A 67 22.77 -5.48 11.26
CA GLU A 67 24.23 -5.47 11.50
C GLU A 67 24.60 -5.95 12.92
N ASN A 68 23.63 -6.01 13.82
CA ASN A 68 23.85 -6.44 15.19
C ASN A 68 24.19 -7.95 15.27
N ALA A 69 25.37 -8.28 15.79
CA ALA A 69 25.84 -9.66 15.88
C ALA A 69 24.93 -10.55 16.76
N ASN A 70 24.36 -10.00 17.84
CA ASN A 70 23.44 -10.74 18.71
C ASN A 70 22.11 -11.01 17.99
N PHE A 71 21.62 -10.06 17.18
CA PHE A 71 20.43 -10.26 16.34
C PHE A 71 20.66 -11.40 15.34
N LYS A 72 21.78 -11.37 14.60
CA LYS A 72 22.13 -12.43 13.65
C LYS A 72 22.21 -13.80 14.33
N ARG A 73 22.83 -13.86 15.50
CA ARG A 73 22.96 -15.11 16.27
C ARG A 73 21.60 -15.63 16.73
N PHE A 74 20.74 -14.74 17.24
CA PHE A 74 19.38 -15.08 17.67
C PHE A 74 18.53 -15.58 16.48
N MET A 75 18.57 -14.87 15.35
CA MET A 75 17.88 -15.30 14.14
C MET A 75 18.37 -16.64 13.63
N GLY A 76 19.68 -16.91 13.70
CA GLY A 76 20.24 -18.25 13.36
C GLY A 76 19.68 -19.37 14.25
N TRP A 77 19.45 -19.10 15.53
CA TRP A 77 18.79 -20.06 16.42
C TRP A 77 17.32 -20.26 16.05
N ALA A 78 16.62 -19.17 15.74
CA ALA A 78 15.22 -19.24 15.29
C ALA A 78 15.08 -20.07 14.02
N ASP A 79 15.94 -19.80 13.02
CA ASP A 79 15.92 -20.51 11.74
C ASP A 79 16.27 -22.00 11.88
N ALA A 80 17.18 -22.35 12.79
CA ALA A 80 17.52 -23.75 13.05
C ALA A 80 16.42 -24.56 13.73
N ASN A 81 15.46 -23.89 14.41
CA ASN A 81 14.40 -24.55 15.16
C ASN A 81 13.00 -24.42 14.51
N ARG A 82 12.79 -23.46 13.61
CA ARG A 82 11.49 -23.29 12.95
C ARG A 82 11.20 -24.43 11.98
N GLN A 83 9.91 -24.79 11.90
CA GLN A 83 9.43 -25.80 10.96
C GLN A 83 8.68 -25.16 9.77
N MET A 84 8.22 -23.93 9.95
CA MET A 84 7.46 -23.20 8.93
C MET A 84 8.35 -22.21 8.17
N LYS A 85 8.04 -22.00 6.90
CA LYS A 85 8.67 -20.97 6.08
C LYS A 85 8.13 -19.58 6.44
N VAL A 86 8.99 -18.57 6.31
CA VAL A 86 8.59 -17.17 6.46
C VAL A 86 8.17 -16.63 5.11
N MET A 87 6.87 -16.40 4.97
CA MET A 87 6.27 -15.83 3.77
C MET A 87 5.89 -14.37 4.01
N THR A 88 6.09 -13.53 3.02
CA THR A 88 5.77 -12.10 3.09
C THR A 88 4.53 -11.74 2.30
N ASN A 89 3.98 -10.55 2.55
CA ASN A 89 3.11 -9.85 1.62
C ASN A 89 3.95 -8.83 0.85
N ALA A 90 3.95 -8.91 -0.47
CA ALA A 90 4.58 -7.93 -1.34
C ALA A 90 3.77 -7.81 -2.63
N ASP A 91 3.48 -6.58 -3.03
CA ASP A 91 2.57 -6.28 -4.12
C ASP A 91 3.27 -5.48 -5.25
N ASN A 92 4.56 -5.20 -5.10
CA ASN A 92 5.40 -4.51 -6.08
C ASN A 92 6.86 -5.00 -6.02
N PRO A 93 7.68 -4.72 -7.05
CA PRO A 93 9.07 -5.19 -7.12
C PRO A 93 9.95 -4.70 -5.97
N ARG A 94 9.78 -3.45 -5.53
CA ARG A 94 10.58 -2.88 -4.43
C ARG A 94 10.34 -3.63 -3.11
N ASP A 95 9.09 -3.88 -2.78
CA ASP A 95 8.72 -4.56 -1.54
C ASP A 95 9.13 -6.03 -1.61
N ALA A 96 9.05 -6.67 -2.79
CA ALA A 96 9.56 -8.02 -3.02
C ALA A 96 11.08 -8.11 -2.80
N GLN A 97 11.85 -7.14 -3.32
CA GLN A 97 13.30 -7.09 -3.12
C GLN A 97 13.65 -6.91 -1.63
N ASN A 98 13.02 -5.95 -0.97
CA ASN A 98 13.21 -5.72 0.47
C ASN A 98 12.92 -6.99 1.29
N ALA A 99 11.85 -7.69 0.95
CA ALA A 99 11.47 -8.92 1.64
C ALA A 99 12.53 -10.03 1.45
N VAL A 100 13.04 -10.20 0.23
CA VAL A 100 14.11 -11.16 -0.07
C VAL A 100 15.38 -10.80 0.70
N ASP A 101 15.77 -9.52 0.72
CA ASP A 101 16.95 -9.03 1.44
C ASP A 101 16.82 -9.25 2.96
N MET A 102 15.60 -9.23 3.49
CA MET A 102 15.28 -9.54 4.88
C MET A 102 15.13 -11.05 5.17
N GLY A 103 15.30 -11.91 4.16
CA GLY A 103 15.28 -13.36 4.32
C GLY A 103 13.91 -14.02 4.13
N ALA A 104 12.95 -13.37 3.48
CA ALA A 104 11.69 -14.00 3.13
C ALA A 104 11.90 -15.16 2.15
N GLU A 105 11.18 -16.25 2.36
CA GLU A 105 11.28 -17.48 1.57
C GLU A 105 10.23 -17.60 0.47
N GLY A 106 9.37 -16.60 0.37
CA GLY A 106 8.34 -16.49 -0.65
C GLY A 106 7.36 -15.37 -0.39
N ILE A 107 6.48 -15.13 -1.36
CA ILE A 107 5.34 -14.24 -1.22
C ILE A 107 4.10 -15.08 -0.94
N GLY A 108 3.56 -14.96 0.27
CA GLY A 108 2.35 -15.65 0.71
C GLY A 108 1.08 -15.04 0.15
N LEU A 109 1.12 -13.74 -0.16
CA LEU A 109 0.03 -13.04 -0.82
C LEU A 109 0.56 -11.82 -1.59
N CYS A 110 0.36 -11.83 -2.90
CA CYS A 110 0.47 -10.67 -3.77
C CYS A 110 -0.94 -10.21 -4.15
N ARG A 111 -1.29 -9.00 -3.76
CA ARG A 111 -2.60 -8.38 -4.02
C ARG A 111 -2.50 -7.53 -5.27
N THR A 112 -3.02 -8.04 -6.38
CA THR A 112 -2.91 -7.38 -7.69
C THR A 112 -3.58 -6.02 -7.75
N GLU A 113 -4.59 -5.78 -6.91
CA GLU A 113 -5.27 -4.49 -6.82
C GLU A 113 -4.34 -3.34 -6.45
N HIS A 114 -3.31 -3.58 -5.64
CA HIS A 114 -2.35 -2.54 -5.26
C HIS A 114 -1.47 -2.07 -6.43
N MET A 115 -1.36 -2.90 -7.48
CA MET A 115 -0.66 -2.52 -8.72
C MET A 115 -1.44 -1.49 -9.54
N PHE A 116 -2.74 -1.30 -9.27
CA PHE A 116 -3.65 -0.50 -10.09
C PHE A 116 -3.92 0.91 -9.59
N PHE A 117 -3.50 1.25 -8.35
CA PHE A 117 -3.76 2.57 -7.77
C PHE A 117 -2.77 3.65 -8.22
N ALA A 118 -1.72 3.33 -8.96
CA ALA A 118 -0.80 4.32 -9.52
C ALA A 118 -1.52 5.22 -10.54
N GLU A 119 -1.16 6.51 -10.59
CA GLU A 119 -1.83 7.52 -11.42
C GLU A 119 -1.85 7.18 -12.92
N ASP A 120 -0.78 6.54 -13.41
CA ASP A 120 -0.63 6.10 -14.79
C ASP A 120 -1.52 4.92 -15.17
N ARG A 121 -2.09 4.22 -14.20
CA ARG A 121 -2.84 2.95 -14.37
C ARG A 121 -4.29 3.07 -13.97
N ILE A 122 -4.60 3.81 -12.91
CA ILE A 122 -5.93 3.88 -12.31
C ILE A 122 -7.01 4.29 -13.33
N LYS A 123 -6.65 5.14 -14.30
CA LYS A 123 -7.58 5.56 -15.35
C LYS A 123 -8.06 4.37 -16.20
N ALA A 124 -7.13 3.53 -16.67
CA ALA A 124 -7.46 2.37 -17.49
C ALA A 124 -8.29 1.34 -16.72
N VAL A 125 -8.03 1.19 -15.41
CA VAL A 125 -8.82 0.33 -14.53
C VAL A 125 -10.24 0.87 -14.35
N ARG A 126 -10.41 2.17 -14.18
CA ARG A 126 -11.73 2.83 -14.13
C ARG A 126 -12.50 2.67 -15.44
N GLU A 127 -11.85 2.84 -16.58
CA GLU A 127 -12.43 2.58 -17.90
C GLU A 127 -12.90 1.13 -18.03
N MET A 128 -12.11 0.17 -17.55
CA MET A 128 -12.47 -1.24 -17.54
C MET A 128 -13.72 -1.52 -16.68
N ILE A 129 -13.81 -0.93 -15.50
CA ILE A 129 -14.93 -1.11 -14.57
C ILE A 129 -16.22 -0.51 -15.15
N CYS A 130 -16.12 0.68 -15.73
CA CYS A 130 -17.26 1.42 -16.28
C CYS A 130 -17.62 1.03 -17.72
N ALA A 131 -16.89 0.10 -18.34
CA ALA A 131 -17.15 -0.35 -19.71
C ALA A 131 -18.55 -0.97 -19.84
N ARG A 132 -19.28 -0.55 -20.88
CA ARG A 132 -20.65 -0.98 -21.16
C ARG A 132 -20.72 -2.18 -22.11
N THR A 133 -19.65 -2.37 -22.90
CA THR A 133 -19.55 -3.45 -23.87
C THR A 133 -18.30 -4.29 -23.62
N VAL A 134 -18.29 -5.50 -24.17
CA VAL A 134 -17.13 -6.39 -24.11
C VAL A 134 -15.93 -5.77 -24.85
N GLU A 135 -16.18 -5.10 -25.95
CA GLU A 135 -15.18 -4.42 -26.78
C GLU A 135 -14.51 -3.28 -26.03
N GLU A 136 -15.29 -2.41 -25.38
CA GLU A 136 -14.78 -1.33 -24.52
C GLU A 136 -13.92 -1.91 -23.38
N ARG A 137 -14.40 -2.97 -22.74
CA ARG A 137 -13.67 -3.62 -21.65
C ARG A 137 -12.35 -4.24 -22.11
N LYS A 138 -12.34 -4.91 -23.27
CA LYS A 138 -11.11 -5.43 -23.86
C LYS A 138 -10.12 -4.33 -24.20
N ALA A 139 -10.61 -3.21 -24.75
CA ALA A 139 -9.76 -2.06 -25.05
C ALA A 139 -9.12 -1.45 -23.79
N ALA A 140 -9.87 -1.37 -22.69
CA ALA A 140 -9.34 -0.91 -21.41
C ALA A 140 -8.34 -1.91 -20.81
N LEU A 141 -8.63 -3.21 -20.85
CA LEU A 141 -7.73 -4.27 -20.39
C LEU A 141 -6.40 -4.27 -21.15
N ALA A 142 -6.42 -4.04 -22.46
CA ALA A 142 -5.21 -3.94 -23.28
C ALA A 142 -4.29 -2.78 -22.86
N LYS A 143 -4.82 -1.76 -22.19
CA LYS A 143 -4.01 -0.68 -21.59
C LYS A 143 -3.37 -1.10 -20.25
N VAL A 144 -4.02 -2.00 -19.51
CA VAL A 144 -3.55 -2.47 -18.19
C VAL A 144 -2.52 -3.58 -18.33
N GLU A 145 -2.68 -4.46 -19.32
CA GLU A 145 -1.87 -5.66 -19.53
C GLU A 145 -0.36 -5.40 -19.54
N PRO A 146 0.19 -4.40 -20.28
CA PRO A 146 1.63 -4.16 -20.30
C PRO A 146 2.21 -3.78 -18.94
N PHE A 147 1.48 -3.04 -18.11
CA PHE A 147 1.90 -2.69 -16.76
C PHE A 147 1.97 -3.92 -15.86
N GLN A 148 0.95 -4.77 -15.93
CA GLN A 148 0.88 -5.96 -15.11
C GLN A 148 1.93 -7.00 -15.52
N GLU A 149 2.17 -7.16 -16.83
CA GLU A 149 3.25 -8.00 -17.36
C GLU A 149 4.62 -7.52 -16.88
N ALA A 150 4.88 -6.21 -16.91
CA ALA A 150 6.14 -5.63 -16.44
C ALA A 150 6.34 -5.86 -14.95
N ASP A 151 5.31 -5.63 -14.12
CA ASP A 151 5.36 -5.83 -12.67
C ASP A 151 5.61 -7.30 -12.31
N PHE A 152 4.85 -8.22 -12.88
CA PHE A 152 5.06 -9.64 -12.62
C PHE A 152 6.42 -10.13 -13.12
N THR A 153 6.86 -9.68 -14.29
CA THR A 153 8.19 -10.02 -14.80
C THR A 153 9.28 -9.58 -13.84
N ALA A 154 9.20 -8.35 -13.31
CA ALA A 154 10.15 -7.84 -12.34
C ALA A 154 10.08 -8.63 -11.02
N MET A 155 8.88 -8.90 -10.51
CA MET A 155 8.70 -9.67 -9.28
C MET A 155 9.22 -11.10 -9.41
N TYR A 156 8.93 -11.80 -10.51
CA TYR A 156 9.45 -13.15 -10.75
C TYR A 156 10.98 -13.19 -10.85
N ARG A 157 11.60 -12.18 -11.45
CA ARG A 157 13.07 -12.08 -11.48
C ARG A 157 13.66 -11.94 -10.09
N ILE A 158 13.04 -11.15 -9.21
CA ILE A 158 13.46 -10.97 -7.82
C ILE A 158 13.25 -12.26 -7.01
N MET A 159 12.09 -12.88 -7.18
CA MET A 159 11.74 -14.08 -6.42
C MET A 159 12.53 -15.31 -6.83
N GLY A 160 12.95 -15.40 -8.11
CA GLY A 160 13.64 -16.58 -8.63
C GLY A 160 12.81 -17.85 -8.42
N GLU A 161 13.35 -18.84 -7.72
CA GLU A 161 12.65 -20.12 -7.43
C GLU A 161 11.72 -20.05 -6.20
N ARG A 162 11.64 -18.90 -5.52
CA ARG A 162 10.78 -18.74 -4.35
C ARG A 162 9.30 -18.70 -4.77
N PRO A 163 8.42 -19.38 -4.04
CA PRO A 163 6.99 -19.40 -4.37
C PRO A 163 6.37 -18.02 -4.21
N MET A 164 5.45 -17.68 -5.11
CA MET A 164 4.64 -16.48 -5.06
C MET A 164 3.16 -16.83 -5.26
N THR A 165 2.33 -16.54 -4.26
CA THR A 165 0.88 -16.69 -4.36
C THR A 165 0.26 -15.38 -4.82
N ILE A 166 -0.35 -15.39 -6.00
CA ILE A 166 -0.99 -14.22 -6.60
C ILE A 166 -2.49 -14.31 -6.35
N ARG A 167 -3.08 -13.27 -5.76
CA ARG A 167 -4.52 -13.10 -5.69
C ARG A 167 -5.01 -12.39 -6.93
N TYR A 168 -6.02 -12.94 -7.59
CA TYR A 168 -6.73 -12.22 -8.63
C TYR A 168 -7.47 -11.02 -8.04
N LEU A 169 -7.95 -10.12 -8.90
CA LEU A 169 -8.64 -8.91 -8.48
C LEU A 169 -9.77 -9.23 -7.47
N ASP A 170 -9.64 -8.72 -6.24
CA ASP A 170 -10.55 -9.05 -5.15
C ASP A 170 -11.33 -7.84 -4.58
N PRO A 171 -10.82 -6.60 -4.52
CA PRO A 171 -11.53 -5.53 -3.85
C PRO A 171 -12.83 -5.16 -4.57
N PRO A 172 -13.78 -4.57 -3.83
CA PRO A 172 -15.01 -4.06 -4.43
C PRO A 172 -14.70 -3.04 -5.53
N LEU A 173 -15.41 -3.12 -6.64
CA LEU A 173 -15.13 -2.27 -7.81
C LEU A 173 -15.28 -0.78 -7.52
N HIS A 174 -16.19 -0.41 -6.60
CA HIS A 174 -16.41 0.99 -6.23
C HIS A 174 -15.18 1.66 -5.57
N GLU A 175 -14.27 0.89 -4.97
CA GLU A 175 -13.05 1.45 -4.37
C GLU A 175 -12.09 2.09 -5.38
N PHE A 176 -12.17 1.68 -6.64
CA PHE A 176 -11.37 2.26 -7.73
C PHE A 176 -11.99 3.52 -8.32
N LEU A 177 -13.29 3.74 -8.08
CA LEU A 177 -14.03 4.82 -8.72
C LEU A 177 -13.90 6.13 -7.94
N PRO A 178 -13.92 7.27 -8.65
CA PRO A 178 -13.86 8.57 -8.00
C PRO A 178 -15.15 8.84 -7.23
N THR A 179 -14.99 9.54 -6.09
CA THR A 179 -16.13 9.98 -5.25
C THR A 179 -16.39 11.49 -5.37
N LYS A 180 -15.41 12.27 -5.85
CA LYS A 180 -15.56 13.72 -6.04
C LYS A 180 -16.21 14.01 -7.37
N ALA A 181 -17.13 14.99 -7.39
CA ALA A 181 -17.87 15.38 -8.59
C ALA A 181 -16.94 15.79 -9.75
N GLU A 182 -15.87 16.51 -9.45
CA GLU A 182 -14.87 16.97 -10.43
C GLU A 182 -14.17 15.79 -11.13
N ASP A 183 -13.82 14.76 -10.36
CA ASP A 183 -13.12 13.57 -10.87
C ASP A 183 -14.10 12.67 -11.67
N ILE A 184 -15.37 12.63 -11.27
CA ILE A 184 -16.43 11.92 -12.02
C ILE A 184 -16.66 12.62 -13.37
N GLU A 185 -16.73 13.94 -13.41
CA GLU A 185 -16.89 14.72 -14.64
C GLU A 185 -15.71 14.51 -15.60
N ALA A 186 -14.48 14.56 -15.07
CA ALA A 186 -13.27 14.31 -15.84
C ALA A 186 -13.26 12.90 -16.46
N LEU A 187 -13.59 11.88 -15.67
CA LEU A 187 -13.65 10.49 -16.13
C LEU A 187 -14.77 10.28 -17.16
N ALA A 188 -15.95 10.88 -16.96
CA ALA A 188 -17.06 10.81 -17.90
C ALA A 188 -16.67 11.38 -19.27
N LYS A 189 -16.02 12.55 -19.27
CA LYS A 189 -15.52 13.18 -20.49
C LYS A 189 -14.50 12.29 -21.23
N ASP A 190 -13.58 11.68 -20.48
CA ASP A 190 -12.56 10.78 -21.04
C ASP A 190 -13.17 9.53 -21.66
N MET A 191 -14.27 9.02 -21.09
CA MET A 191 -14.97 7.84 -21.59
C MET A 191 -16.04 8.15 -22.64
N GLY A 192 -16.27 9.43 -22.98
CA GLY A 192 -17.34 9.84 -23.88
C GLY A 192 -18.75 9.54 -23.35
N MET A 193 -18.91 9.60 -22.04
CA MET A 193 -20.18 9.43 -21.32
C MET A 193 -20.65 10.77 -20.76
N THR A 194 -21.93 10.87 -20.45
CA THR A 194 -22.43 11.98 -19.65
C THR A 194 -22.07 11.76 -18.17
N THR A 195 -21.92 12.84 -17.42
CA THR A 195 -21.64 12.77 -15.96
C THR A 195 -22.76 11.99 -15.24
N GLU A 196 -24.01 12.13 -15.70
CA GLU A 196 -25.16 11.42 -15.13
C GLU A 196 -25.07 9.91 -15.36
N GLU A 197 -24.73 9.48 -16.58
CA GLU A 197 -24.52 8.05 -16.90
C GLU A 197 -23.42 7.44 -16.04
N LEU A 198 -22.27 8.11 -15.92
CA LEU A 198 -21.17 7.63 -15.08
C LEU A 198 -21.55 7.59 -13.60
N ASN A 199 -22.22 8.63 -13.11
CA ASN A 199 -22.67 8.67 -11.71
C ASN A 199 -23.65 7.52 -11.41
N ASN A 200 -24.52 7.17 -12.33
CA ASN A 200 -25.42 6.01 -12.20
C ASN A 200 -24.63 4.70 -12.10
N VAL A 201 -23.55 4.53 -12.86
CA VAL A 201 -22.67 3.36 -12.74
C VAL A 201 -21.99 3.35 -11.35
N VAL A 202 -21.44 4.47 -10.91
CA VAL A 202 -20.80 4.59 -9.58
C VAL A 202 -21.78 4.22 -8.47
N VAL A 203 -23.00 4.78 -8.52
CA VAL A 203 -24.04 4.50 -7.52
C VAL A 203 -24.48 3.02 -7.57
N SER A 204 -24.60 2.43 -8.76
CA SER A 204 -24.98 1.02 -8.91
C SER A 204 -23.96 0.03 -8.35
N LEU A 205 -22.70 0.43 -8.30
CA LEU A 205 -21.60 -0.36 -7.74
C LEU A 205 -21.36 -0.10 -6.26
N HIS A 206 -22.05 0.89 -5.68
CA HIS A 206 -21.91 1.20 -4.27
C HIS A 206 -22.55 0.11 -3.40
N GLU A 207 -21.78 -0.42 -2.47
CA GLU A 207 -22.18 -1.53 -1.63
C GLU A 207 -22.42 -1.08 -0.18
N PHE A 208 -23.52 -1.54 0.42
CA PHE A 208 -23.79 -1.31 1.83
C PHE A 208 -22.76 -2.03 2.72
N ASN A 209 -22.38 -3.25 2.31
CA ASN A 209 -21.31 -4.01 2.95
C ASN A 209 -20.30 -4.45 1.87
N PRO A 210 -19.09 -3.85 1.82
CA PRO A 210 -18.08 -4.18 0.82
C PRO A 210 -17.68 -5.65 0.79
N MET A 211 -17.82 -6.36 1.92
CA MET A 211 -17.49 -7.79 1.99
C MET A 211 -18.50 -8.68 1.26
N MET A 212 -19.70 -8.17 1.00
CA MET A 212 -20.81 -8.91 0.36
C MET A 212 -21.05 -8.50 -1.09
N GLY A 213 -20.39 -7.45 -1.58
CA GLY A 213 -20.60 -6.86 -2.89
C GLY A 213 -19.91 -7.57 -4.06
N HIS A 214 -19.91 -6.90 -5.21
CA HIS A 214 -19.25 -7.35 -6.44
C HIS A 214 -17.73 -7.32 -6.29
N ARG A 215 -17.16 -8.46 -5.90
CA ARG A 215 -15.71 -8.61 -5.70
C ARG A 215 -15.28 -10.07 -5.88
N GLY A 216 -13.99 -10.27 -6.16
CA GLY A 216 -13.36 -11.58 -6.23
C GLY A 216 -14.05 -12.50 -7.24
N CYS A 217 -14.20 -13.77 -6.88
CA CYS A 217 -14.80 -14.79 -7.75
C CYS A 217 -16.27 -14.51 -8.11
N ARG A 218 -17.00 -13.69 -7.34
CA ARG A 218 -18.37 -13.31 -7.63
C ARG A 218 -18.51 -12.53 -8.95
N LEU A 219 -17.45 -11.84 -9.38
CA LEU A 219 -17.44 -11.15 -10.68
C LEU A 219 -17.53 -12.11 -11.88
N ALA A 220 -17.24 -13.39 -11.69
CA ALA A 220 -17.25 -14.41 -12.73
C ALA A 220 -18.50 -15.32 -12.70
N VAL A 221 -19.40 -15.12 -11.75
CA VAL A 221 -20.55 -16.01 -11.51
C VAL A 221 -21.88 -15.41 -12.01
N THR A 222 -21.88 -14.21 -12.55
CA THR A 222 -23.10 -13.53 -13.05
C THR A 222 -23.40 -13.86 -14.49
#